data_ae9a3417eb2c4bfef9ec89a3f6876c52
#
_entry.id   ae9a3417eb2c4bfef9ec89a3f6876c52
#
_cell.length_a   1.000
_cell.length_b   1.000
_cell.length_c   1.000
_cell.angle_alpha   90.00
_cell.angle_beta   90.00
_cell.angle_gamma   90.00
#
_symmetry.space_group_name_H-M   'P 1'
#
loop_
_entity.id
_entity.type
_entity.pdbx_description
1 polymer ?
#
loop_
_entity_poly.entity_id
_entity_poly.type
_entity_poly.pdbx_seq_one_letter_code
_entity_poly.pdbx_strand_id
1 'polypeptide(L)'
;TVAYSAGMEVAKLVEKRVYPGTKEELKSTGDSISHAMFQNGFIAALANDTTFFTTKAAADFQKEALAGAGEKFLAANAKKPGVKVLPSGLQYKVITEGHGEVPKASDEVEVIYEGRLIDGTVFDATSKHGGSKTDKFRANGLIKGWTEALTLMPVGSKWQVYIPYELAYGERQAGQIPPYSTLVFDLELVSIVKPEVKPEPADEQKEDAAAVKSADKKVVKPAAKKAAHSKKRK
;
A
#
# COMPACT_ATOMS: atom_id res chain seq x y z
N THR A 1 25.16 32.65 21.95
CA THR A 1 24.27 33.24 20.98
C THR A 1 23.06 32.33 20.74
N VAL A 2 21.91 32.91 20.35
CA VAL A 2 20.65 32.20 20.06
C VAL A 2 20.85 31.07 19.04
N ALA A 3 21.62 31.28 18.00
CA ALA A 3 21.93 30.28 16.97
C ALA A 3 22.65 29.05 17.54
N TYR A 4 23.62 29.24 18.44
CA TYR A 4 24.32 28.13 19.09
C TYR A 4 23.39 27.33 20.00
N SER A 5 22.52 28.01 20.75
CA SER A 5 21.53 27.40 21.63
C SER A 5 20.52 26.57 20.81
N ALA A 6 20.04 27.08 19.66
CA ALA A 6 19.16 26.36 18.76
C ALA A 6 19.83 25.09 18.21
N GLY A 7 21.11 25.18 17.81
CA GLY A 7 21.89 24.01 17.38
C GLY A 7 22.01 22.93 18.46
N MET A 8 22.22 23.32 19.70
CA MET A 8 22.27 22.40 20.85
C MET A 8 20.93 21.68 21.09
N GLU A 9 19.81 22.36 20.92
CA GLU A 9 18.49 21.71 21.05
C GLU A 9 18.24 20.70 19.93
N VAL A 10 18.62 21.00 18.70
CA VAL A 10 18.57 20.05 17.59
C VAL A 10 19.45 18.84 17.86
N ALA A 11 20.69 19.05 18.31
CA ALA A 11 21.60 17.95 18.66
C ALA A 11 21.01 17.02 19.73
N LYS A 12 20.39 17.58 20.78
CA LYS A 12 19.70 16.79 21.81
C LYS A 12 18.51 15.99 21.26
N LEU A 13 17.77 16.57 20.30
CA LEU A 13 16.66 15.88 19.65
C LEU A 13 17.16 14.68 18.85
N VAL A 14 18.22 14.88 18.07
CA VAL A 14 18.88 13.81 17.29
C VAL A 14 19.37 12.69 18.20
N GLU A 15 20.06 13.03 19.27
CA GLU A 15 20.58 12.06 20.23
C GLU A 15 19.47 11.26 20.93
N LYS A 16 18.38 11.91 21.33
CA LYS A 16 17.31 11.25 22.10
C LYS A 16 16.31 10.48 21.26
N ARG A 17 16.10 10.85 20.00
CA ARG A 17 15.05 10.27 19.14
C ARG A 17 15.61 9.57 17.92
N VAL A 18 16.57 10.15 17.22
CA VAL A 18 17.08 9.62 15.96
C VAL A 18 18.06 8.48 16.20
N TYR A 19 19.10 8.71 17.01
CA TYR A 19 20.11 7.69 17.28
C TYR A 19 19.57 6.36 17.83
N PRO A 20 18.66 6.33 18.82
CA PRO A 20 18.08 5.07 19.29
C PRO A 20 17.27 4.35 18.23
N GLY A 21 16.53 5.10 17.39
CA GLY A 21 15.78 4.52 16.26
C GLY A 21 16.70 3.85 15.25
N THR A 22 17.73 4.56 14.80
CA THR A 22 18.73 4.03 13.86
C THR A 22 19.47 2.82 14.43
N LYS A 23 19.80 2.83 15.73
CA LYS A 23 20.44 1.72 16.40
C LYS A 23 19.56 0.46 16.44
N GLU A 24 18.26 0.63 16.69
CA GLU A 24 17.32 -0.50 16.70
C GLU A 24 17.09 -1.04 15.29
N GLU A 25 16.99 -0.16 14.32
CA GLU A 25 16.84 -0.52 12.91
C GLU A 25 18.00 -1.37 12.39
N LEU A 26 19.25 -1.00 12.73
CA LEU A 26 20.44 -1.73 12.33
C LEU A 26 20.61 -3.08 13.02
N LYS A 27 20.00 -3.31 14.17
CA LYS A 27 19.99 -4.65 14.80
C LYS A 27 19.36 -5.72 13.92
N SER A 28 18.36 -5.35 13.12
CA SER A 28 17.69 -6.28 12.21
C SER A 28 18.60 -6.78 11.08
N THR A 29 19.65 -6.03 10.76
CA THR A 29 20.67 -6.39 9.76
C THR A 29 21.87 -7.15 10.35
N GLY A 30 21.92 -7.30 11.68
CA GLY A 30 23.07 -7.86 12.38
C GLY A 30 24.22 -6.87 12.58
N ASP A 31 24.03 -5.62 12.20
CA ASP A 31 25.01 -4.56 12.33
C ASP A 31 24.86 -3.80 13.67
N SER A 32 25.92 -3.09 14.05
CA SER A 32 25.92 -2.21 15.20
C SER A 32 26.48 -0.85 14.83
N ILE A 33 25.85 0.19 15.34
CA ILE A 33 26.38 1.55 15.22
C ILE A 33 26.90 2.03 16.57
N SER A 34 28.12 2.55 16.60
CA SER A 34 28.62 3.24 17.75
C SER A 34 28.11 4.68 17.80
N HIS A 35 27.90 5.21 19.01
CA HIS A 35 27.46 6.60 19.19
C HIS A 35 28.44 7.60 18.54
N ALA A 36 29.75 7.33 18.64
CA ALA A 36 30.78 8.17 18.03
C ALA A 36 30.69 8.16 16.48
N MET A 37 30.46 7.00 15.85
CA MET A 37 30.33 6.92 14.40
C MET A 37 29.07 7.65 13.92
N PHE A 38 27.97 7.53 14.66
CA PHE A 38 26.75 8.27 14.35
C PHE A 38 26.95 9.78 14.45
N GLN A 39 27.56 10.26 15.53
CA GLN A 39 27.87 11.68 15.71
C GLN A 39 28.80 12.22 14.61
N ASN A 40 29.86 11.49 14.26
CA ASN A 40 30.76 11.90 13.20
C ASN A 40 30.09 12.01 11.85
N GLY A 41 29.22 11.03 11.49
CA GLY A 41 28.45 11.08 10.26
C GLY A 41 27.47 12.24 10.24
N PHE A 42 26.82 12.53 11.37
CA PHE A 42 25.90 13.67 11.50
C PHE A 42 26.61 15.01 11.34
N ILE A 43 27.79 15.18 11.97
CA ILE A 43 28.64 16.38 11.86
C ILE A 43 29.13 16.55 10.42
N ALA A 44 29.60 15.48 9.78
CA ALA A 44 30.04 15.50 8.38
C ALA A 44 28.92 15.93 7.45
N ALA A 45 27.71 15.40 7.66
CA ALA A 45 26.53 15.77 6.86
C ALA A 45 26.17 17.26 7.03
N LEU A 46 26.21 17.79 8.25
CA LEU A 46 25.96 19.23 8.51
C LEU A 46 27.03 20.13 7.89
N ALA A 47 28.28 19.66 7.87
CA ALA A 47 29.39 20.37 7.25
C ALA A 47 29.44 20.24 5.72
N ASN A 48 28.55 19.46 5.13
CA ASN A 48 28.59 19.04 3.73
C ASN A 48 29.95 18.43 3.35
N ASP A 49 30.54 17.69 4.30
CA ASP A 49 31.82 17.00 4.09
C ASP A 49 31.55 15.68 3.34
N THR A 50 32.01 15.63 2.10
CA THR A 50 31.87 14.46 1.22
C THR A 50 33.17 13.64 1.10
N THR A 51 34.10 13.82 1.99
CA THR A 51 35.43 13.14 1.97
C THR A 51 35.26 11.62 1.97
N PHE A 52 34.36 11.09 2.79
CA PHE A 52 34.09 9.64 2.89
C PHE A 52 32.95 9.18 2.00
N PHE A 53 31.84 9.93 1.99
CA PHE A 53 30.64 9.61 1.19
C PHE A 53 30.04 10.85 0.60
N THR A 54 29.71 10.81 -0.70
CA THR A 54 28.74 11.74 -1.23
C THR A 54 27.36 11.41 -0.65
N THR A 55 26.44 12.36 -0.63
CA THR A 55 25.04 12.10 -0.16
C THR A 55 24.41 10.92 -0.92
N LYS A 56 24.69 10.79 -2.23
CA LYS A 56 24.22 9.66 -3.04
C LYS A 56 24.84 8.34 -2.58
N ALA A 57 26.17 8.30 -2.41
CA ALA A 57 26.86 7.08 -2.00
C ALA A 57 26.43 6.62 -0.59
N ALA A 58 26.15 7.56 0.32
CA ALA A 58 25.61 7.25 1.64
C ALA A 58 24.21 6.63 1.56
N ALA A 59 23.34 7.17 0.70
CA ALA A 59 22.00 6.62 0.48
C ALA A 59 22.05 5.23 -0.17
N ASP A 60 22.92 5.06 -1.18
CA ASP A 60 23.11 3.77 -1.87
C ASP A 60 23.64 2.71 -0.90
N PHE A 61 24.60 3.05 -0.05
CA PHE A 61 25.14 2.16 0.99
C PHE A 61 24.08 1.78 2.03
N GLN A 62 23.31 2.74 2.51
CA GLN A 62 22.21 2.49 3.43
C GLN A 62 21.16 1.56 2.81
N LYS A 63 20.79 1.81 1.56
CA LYS A 63 19.87 0.95 0.81
C LYS A 63 20.40 -0.47 0.73
N GLU A 64 21.65 -0.66 0.32
CA GLU A 64 22.28 -1.98 0.20
C GLU A 64 22.31 -2.72 1.54
N ALA A 65 22.67 -2.01 2.63
CA ALA A 65 22.72 -2.59 3.97
C ALA A 65 21.32 -3.03 4.44
N LEU A 66 20.30 -2.17 4.29
CA LEU A 66 18.94 -2.43 4.80
C LEU A 66 18.15 -3.38 3.90
N ALA A 67 18.24 -3.25 2.57
CA ALA A 67 17.55 -4.12 1.62
C ALA A 67 18.19 -5.51 1.50
N GLY A 68 19.53 -5.58 1.66
CA GLY A 68 20.32 -6.79 1.40
C GLY A 68 19.86 -8.02 2.18
N ALA A 69 19.42 -7.85 3.42
CA ALA A 69 18.87 -8.94 4.23
C ALA A 69 17.57 -9.50 3.62
N GLY A 70 16.67 -8.61 3.17
CA GLY A 70 15.43 -8.97 2.50
C GLY A 70 15.66 -9.66 1.15
N GLU A 71 16.59 -9.15 0.36
CA GLU A 71 16.96 -9.73 -0.93
C GLU A 71 17.56 -11.16 -0.78
N LYS A 72 18.47 -11.35 0.17
CA LYS A 72 19.02 -12.67 0.51
C LYS A 72 17.94 -13.64 0.97
N PHE A 73 17.00 -13.16 1.79
CA PHE A 73 15.85 -13.94 2.25
C PHE A 73 15.00 -14.40 1.05
N LEU A 74 14.62 -13.47 0.16
CA LEU A 74 13.80 -13.78 -1.03
C LEU A 74 14.52 -14.73 -1.99
N ALA A 75 15.83 -14.54 -2.21
CA ALA A 75 16.63 -15.43 -3.05
C ALA A 75 16.71 -16.87 -2.49
N ALA A 76 16.81 -17.00 -1.17
CA ALA A 76 16.77 -18.30 -0.51
C ALA A 76 15.34 -18.90 -0.53
N ASN A 77 14.32 -18.07 -0.31
CA ASN A 77 12.93 -18.49 -0.27
C ASN A 77 12.43 -19.00 -1.62
N ALA A 78 12.84 -18.37 -2.72
CA ALA A 78 12.49 -18.78 -4.08
C ALA A 78 12.90 -20.24 -4.41
N LYS A 79 13.89 -20.77 -3.68
CA LYS A 79 14.38 -22.16 -3.86
C LYS A 79 13.60 -23.18 -3.02
N LYS A 80 12.71 -22.74 -2.14
CA LYS A 80 11.94 -23.62 -1.26
C LYS A 80 10.83 -24.35 -2.04
N PRO A 81 10.53 -25.61 -1.71
CA PRO A 81 9.45 -26.34 -2.35
C PRO A 81 8.10 -25.63 -2.20
N GLY A 82 7.38 -25.53 -3.32
CA GLY A 82 6.04 -24.94 -3.36
C GLY A 82 6.00 -23.43 -3.39
N VAL A 83 7.13 -22.72 -3.34
CA VAL A 83 7.20 -21.28 -3.54
C VAL A 83 7.15 -20.97 -5.04
N LYS A 84 6.26 -20.07 -5.42
CA LYS A 84 6.15 -19.51 -6.77
C LYS A 84 6.63 -18.07 -6.76
N VAL A 85 7.33 -17.66 -7.81
CA VAL A 85 7.87 -16.30 -7.98
C VAL A 85 7.19 -15.66 -9.18
N LEU A 86 6.64 -14.47 -9.00
CA LEU A 86 6.03 -13.68 -10.07
C LEU A 86 7.06 -12.75 -10.73
N PRO A 87 6.80 -12.27 -11.95
CA PRO A 87 7.70 -11.35 -12.66
C PRO A 87 7.94 -10.02 -11.89
N SER A 88 7.01 -9.62 -11.03
CA SER A 88 7.13 -8.45 -10.15
C SER A 88 8.13 -8.64 -9.00
N GLY A 89 8.59 -9.88 -8.77
CA GLY A 89 9.38 -10.26 -7.61
C GLY A 89 8.55 -10.74 -6.41
N LEU A 90 7.22 -10.61 -6.46
CA LEU A 90 6.33 -11.18 -5.45
C LEU A 90 6.51 -12.70 -5.40
N GLN A 91 6.60 -13.26 -4.19
CA GLN A 91 6.64 -14.69 -4.00
C GLN A 91 5.46 -15.15 -3.17
N TYR A 92 4.95 -16.33 -3.44
CA TYR A 92 3.89 -16.91 -2.62
C TYR A 92 3.97 -18.43 -2.57
N LYS A 93 3.44 -18.96 -1.49
CA LYS A 93 3.25 -20.41 -1.30
C LYS A 93 1.79 -20.66 -0.96
N VAL A 94 1.12 -21.51 -1.72
CA VAL A 94 -0.24 -21.96 -1.44
C VAL A 94 -0.18 -22.92 -0.26
N ILE A 95 -0.87 -22.60 0.82
CA ILE A 95 -1.03 -23.45 2.00
C ILE A 95 -2.35 -24.23 1.90
N THR A 96 -3.43 -23.53 1.53
CA THR A 96 -4.73 -24.11 1.22
C THR A 96 -5.21 -23.53 -0.11
N GLU A 97 -5.63 -24.38 -1.01
CA GLU A 97 -6.19 -23.96 -2.29
C GLU A 97 -7.70 -23.72 -2.14
N GLY A 98 -8.14 -22.52 -2.48
CA GLY A 98 -9.56 -22.18 -2.58
C GLY A 98 -10.10 -22.48 -3.97
N HIS A 99 -11.42 -22.59 -4.07
CA HIS A 99 -12.12 -22.89 -5.34
C HIS A 99 -13.20 -21.84 -5.66
N GLY A 100 -13.23 -20.75 -4.90
CA GLY A 100 -14.18 -19.66 -5.13
C GLY A 100 -13.77 -18.71 -6.25
N GLU A 101 -14.50 -17.63 -6.38
CA GLU A 101 -14.23 -16.56 -7.34
C GLU A 101 -12.93 -15.85 -7.02
N VAL A 102 -12.19 -15.40 -8.05
CA VAL A 102 -10.98 -14.60 -7.88
C VAL A 102 -11.35 -13.13 -7.90
N PRO A 103 -10.95 -12.32 -6.90
CA PRO A 103 -11.30 -10.91 -6.83
C PRO A 103 -10.72 -10.10 -7.98
N LYS A 104 -11.45 -9.08 -8.40
CA LYS A 104 -10.91 -7.99 -9.22
C LYS A 104 -10.26 -6.93 -8.33
N ALA A 105 -9.37 -6.14 -8.89
CA ALA A 105 -8.72 -5.05 -8.16
C ALA A 105 -9.69 -4.02 -7.57
N SER A 106 -10.88 -3.86 -8.18
CA SER A 106 -11.93 -2.95 -7.69
C SER A 106 -12.76 -3.51 -6.54
N ASP A 107 -12.67 -4.80 -6.29
CA ASP A 107 -13.56 -5.48 -5.34
C ASP A 107 -13.13 -5.19 -3.90
N GLU A 108 -14.09 -5.23 -3.01
CA GLU A 108 -13.88 -5.27 -1.57
C GLU A 108 -13.83 -6.74 -1.13
N VAL A 109 -12.85 -7.08 -0.31
CA VAL A 109 -12.60 -8.45 0.14
C VAL A 109 -12.57 -8.53 1.66
N GLU A 110 -12.97 -9.66 2.19
CA GLU A 110 -12.77 -10.04 3.59
C GLU A 110 -11.61 -11.00 3.69
N VAL A 111 -10.67 -10.67 4.58
CA VAL A 111 -9.45 -11.44 4.77
C VAL A 111 -9.17 -11.69 6.25
N ILE A 112 -8.39 -12.72 6.52
CA ILE A 112 -7.71 -12.96 7.79
C ILE A 112 -6.22 -12.94 7.48
N TYR A 113 -5.44 -12.19 8.24
CA TYR A 113 -4.00 -12.11 7.99
C TYR A 113 -3.16 -11.93 9.24
N GLU A 114 -1.90 -12.27 9.11
CA GLU A 114 -0.81 -11.90 10.00
C GLU A 114 0.37 -11.42 9.17
N GLY A 115 0.83 -10.21 9.43
CA GLY A 115 1.99 -9.60 8.78
C GLY A 115 3.18 -9.55 9.73
N ARG A 116 4.34 -10.02 9.25
CA ARG A 116 5.59 -10.05 9.99
C ARG A 116 6.79 -9.64 9.15
N LEU A 117 7.82 -9.15 9.81
CA LEU A 117 9.13 -8.96 9.22
C LEU A 117 9.82 -10.32 9.01
N ILE A 118 10.96 -10.31 8.29
CA ILE A 118 11.74 -11.52 8.01
C ILE A 118 12.36 -12.15 9.26
N ASP A 119 12.52 -11.37 10.34
CA ASP A 119 12.99 -11.84 11.65
C ASP A 119 11.88 -12.47 12.52
N GLY A 120 10.63 -12.45 12.03
CA GLY A 120 9.45 -12.99 12.71
C GLY A 120 8.70 -11.96 13.55
N THR A 121 9.14 -10.71 13.63
CA THR A 121 8.43 -9.64 14.37
C THR A 121 7.08 -9.36 13.73
N VAL A 122 5.99 -9.63 14.46
CA VAL A 122 4.61 -9.39 14.01
C VAL A 122 4.26 -7.92 14.19
N PHE A 123 4.12 -7.20 13.08
CA PHE A 123 3.74 -5.79 13.09
C PHE A 123 2.23 -5.58 13.04
N ASP A 124 1.48 -6.46 12.35
CA ASP A 124 0.04 -6.34 12.22
C ASP A 124 -0.64 -7.70 12.05
N ALA A 125 -1.92 -7.80 12.48
CA ALA A 125 -2.73 -9.02 12.33
C ALA A 125 -4.21 -8.69 12.55
N THR A 126 -5.11 -9.42 11.89
CA THR A 126 -6.56 -9.35 12.11
C THR A 126 -6.93 -9.51 13.59
N SER A 127 -6.22 -10.37 14.33
CA SER A 127 -6.45 -10.58 15.76
C SER A 127 -6.18 -9.35 16.65
N LYS A 128 -5.45 -8.36 16.14
CA LYS A 128 -5.18 -7.08 16.84
C LYS A 128 -6.28 -6.04 16.65
N HIS A 129 -7.24 -6.27 15.75
CA HIS A 129 -8.28 -5.31 15.36
C HIS A 129 -9.61 -5.51 16.10
N GLY A 130 -9.57 -5.57 17.43
CA GLY A 130 -10.75 -5.35 18.27
C GLY A 130 -11.88 -6.39 18.20
N GLY A 131 -11.60 -7.66 17.86
CA GLY A 131 -12.56 -8.75 17.96
C GLY A 131 -13.34 -9.06 16.69
N SER A 132 -13.06 -8.42 15.59
CA SER A 132 -13.53 -8.85 14.27
C SER A 132 -12.86 -10.18 13.89
N LYS A 133 -13.62 -11.09 13.26
CA LYS A 133 -13.06 -12.34 12.74
C LYS A 133 -12.32 -12.13 11.41
N THR A 134 -12.66 -11.05 10.70
CA THR A 134 -12.13 -10.72 9.39
C THR A 134 -11.94 -9.21 9.28
N ASP A 135 -11.03 -8.77 8.42
CA ASP A 135 -10.88 -7.39 8.03
C ASP A 135 -11.38 -7.19 6.59
N LYS A 136 -11.96 -6.02 6.32
CA LYS A 136 -12.48 -5.64 5.00
C LYS A 136 -11.56 -4.62 4.35
N PHE A 137 -11.14 -4.91 3.13
CA PHE A 137 -10.30 -4.01 2.35
C PHE A 137 -10.74 -3.97 0.91
N ARG A 138 -10.58 -2.80 0.29
CA ARG A 138 -10.63 -2.71 -1.17
C ARG A 138 -9.30 -3.21 -1.73
N ALA A 139 -9.33 -4.19 -2.65
CA ALA A 139 -8.13 -4.87 -3.13
C ALA A 139 -7.06 -3.93 -3.74
N ASN A 140 -7.49 -2.82 -4.38
CA ASN A 140 -6.57 -1.81 -4.92
C ASN A 140 -6.20 -0.68 -3.94
N GLY A 141 -6.70 -0.70 -2.73
CA GLY A 141 -6.40 0.29 -1.66
C GLY A 141 -5.22 -0.09 -0.78
N LEU A 142 -4.51 -1.17 -1.09
CA LEU A 142 -3.46 -1.79 -0.30
C LEU A 142 -2.07 -1.62 -0.94
N ILE A 143 -1.04 -2.13 -0.29
CA ILE A 143 0.29 -2.22 -0.90
C ILE A 143 0.23 -3.07 -2.18
N LYS A 144 1.10 -2.75 -3.16
CA LYS A 144 1.07 -3.40 -4.48
C LYS A 144 1.12 -4.92 -4.41
N GLY A 145 1.94 -5.46 -3.51
CA GLY A 145 2.07 -6.91 -3.33
C GLY A 145 0.78 -7.58 -2.88
N TRP A 146 -0.03 -6.91 -2.05
CA TRP A 146 -1.34 -7.43 -1.66
C TRP A 146 -2.34 -7.38 -2.81
N THR A 147 -2.40 -6.27 -3.54
CA THR A 147 -3.26 -6.16 -4.72
C THR A 147 -2.96 -7.26 -5.73
N GLU A 148 -1.67 -7.50 -6.00
CA GLU A 148 -1.25 -8.56 -6.92
C GLU A 148 -1.60 -9.96 -6.40
N ALA A 149 -1.34 -10.25 -5.13
CA ALA A 149 -1.68 -11.53 -4.52
C ALA A 149 -3.19 -11.80 -4.54
N LEU A 150 -4.01 -10.84 -4.08
CA LEU A 150 -5.46 -10.98 -3.99
C LEU A 150 -6.11 -11.20 -5.35
N THR A 151 -5.62 -10.57 -6.41
CA THR A 151 -6.13 -10.75 -7.78
C THR A 151 -5.74 -12.08 -8.43
N LEU A 152 -4.97 -12.90 -7.73
CA LEU A 152 -4.59 -14.25 -8.12
C LEU A 152 -5.17 -15.33 -7.19
N MET A 153 -5.66 -14.92 -6.02
CA MET A 153 -6.15 -15.81 -4.96
C MET A 153 -7.63 -16.15 -5.14
N PRO A 154 -8.02 -17.42 -5.37
CA PRO A 154 -9.43 -17.82 -5.26
C PRO A 154 -9.94 -17.70 -3.83
N VAL A 155 -11.19 -17.31 -3.64
CA VAL A 155 -11.86 -17.31 -2.33
C VAL A 155 -11.76 -18.68 -1.68
N GLY A 156 -11.49 -18.70 -0.37
CA GLY A 156 -11.21 -19.90 0.42
C GLY A 156 -9.72 -20.31 0.43
N SER A 157 -8.86 -19.56 -0.29
CA SER A 157 -7.41 -19.81 -0.27
C SER A 157 -6.75 -19.25 0.98
N LYS A 158 -5.70 -19.96 1.42
CA LYS A 158 -4.72 -19.46 2.38
C LYS A 158 -3.33 -19.54 1.78
N TRP A 159 -2.69 -18.40 1.66
CA TRP A 159 -1.35 -18.28 1.09
C TRP A 159 -0.39 -17.68 2.09
N GLN A 160 0.87 -18.07 1.98
CA GLN A 160 1.98 -17.32 2.57
C GLN A 160 2.60 -16.47 1.46
N VAL A 161 2.57 -15.15 1.65
CA VAL A 161 2.99 -14.16 0.64
C VAL A 161 4.23 -13.45 1.13
N TYR A 162 5.24 -13.36 0.28
CA TYR A 162 6.52 -12.72 0.57
C TYR A 162 6.67 -11.54 -0.38
N ILE A 163 6.69 -10.34 0.18
CA ILE A 163 6.57 -9.10 -0.56
C ILE A 163 7.89 -8.34 -0.48
N PRO A 164 8.62 -8.17 -1.61
CA PRO A 164 9.79 -7.31 -1.63
C PRO A 164 9.40 -5.87 -1.31
N TYR A 165 10.35 -5.11 -0.76
CA TYR A 165 10.09 -3.76 -0.27
C TYR A 165 9.50 -2.82 -1.35
N GLU A 166 9.83 -2.99 -2.64
CA GLU A 166 9.32 -2.20 -3.76
C GLU A 166 7.81 -2.36 -3.98
N LEU A 167 7.27 -3.50 -3.57
CA LEU A 167 5.85 -3.81 -3.62
C LEU A 167 5.14 -3.58 -2.29
N ALA A 168 5.88 -3.12 -1.27
CA ALA A 168 5.41 -2.80 0.07
C ALA A 168 5.49 -1.29 0.35
N TYR A 169 6.29 -0.87 1.31
CA TYR A 169 6.41 0.53 1.74
C TYR A 169 7.62 1.26 1.15
N GLY A 170 8.48 0.55 0.40
CA GLY A 170 9.64 1.13 -0.27
C GLY A 170 10.70 1.61 0.73
N GLU A 171 11.19 2.82 0.49
CA GLU A 171 12.24 3.47 1.28
C GLU A 171 11.70 4.18 2.55
N ARG A 172 10.40 4.06 2.81
CA ARG A 172 9.75 4.77 3.91
C ARG A 172 9.54 3.86 5.11
N GLN A 173 9.74 4.40 6.29
CA GLN A 173 9.27 3.77 7.51
C GLN A 173 7.74 3.82 7.58
N ALA A 174 7.09 2.72 7.95
CA ALA A 174 5.66 2.62 8.12
C ALA A 174 5.33 2.02 9.49
N GLY A 175 5.09 2.87 10.47
CA GLY A 175 4.87 2.44 11.86
C GLY A 175 6.08 1.69 12.41
N GLN A 176 5.91 0.40 12.70
CA GLN A 176 6.98 -0.50 13.18
C GLN A 176 7.79 -1.16 12.06
N ILE A 177 7.45 -0.89 10.79
CA ILE A 177 8.12 -1.48 9.63
C ILE A 177 9.26 -0.54 9.21
N PRO A 178 10.53 -0.98 9.30
CA PRO A 178 11.68 -0.21 8.85
C PRO A 178 11.67 0.07 7.34
N PRO A 179 12.42 1.06 6.84
CA PRO A 179 12.68 1.24 5.41
C PRO A 179 13.23 -0.03 4.76
N TYR A 180 12.95 -0.24 3.48
CA TYR A 180 13.45 -1.35 2.67
C TYR A 180 13.09 -2.75 3.20
N SER A 181 12.05 -2.86 4.03
CA SER A 181 11.66 -4.15 4.63
C SER A 181 10.93 -5.05 3.66
N THR A 182 11.44 -6.28 3.52
CA THR A 182 10.68 -7.39 2.94
C THR A 182 9.66 -7.88 3.96
N LEU A 183 8.42 -8.06 3.52
CA LEU A 183 7.30 -8.45 4.39
C LEU A 183 6.87 -9.88 4.11
N VAL A 184 6.44 -10.57 5.16
CA VAL A 184 5.85 -11.91 5.08
C VAL A 184 4.45 -11.85 5.64
N PHE A 185 3.47 -12.32 4.86
CA PHE A 185 2.08 -12.40 5.29
C PHE A 185 1.57 -13.84 5.20
N ASP A 186 0.92 -14.29 6.24
CA ASP A 186 -0.04 -15.38 6.15
C ASP A 186 -1.39 -14.74 5.86
N LEU A 187 -1.94 -15.00 4.67
CA LEU A 187 -3.11 -14.34 4.12
C LEU A 187 -4.17 -15.37 3.74
N GLU A 188 -5.37 -15.21 4.28
CA GLU A 188 -6.54 -16.03 3.96
C GLU A 188 -7.62 -15.14 3.35
N LEU A 189 -8.06 -15.47 2.14
CA LEU A 189 -9.14 -14.78 1.46
C LEU A 189 -10.45 -15.49 1.77
N VAL A 190 -11.27 -14.84 2.62
CA VAL A 190 -12.52 -15.42 3.12
C VAL A 190 -13.67 -15.22 2.14
N SER A 191 -13.87 -14.00 1.66
CA SER A 191 -14.97 -13.67 0.75
C SER A 191 -14.69 -12.43 -0.08
N ILE A 192 -15.48 -12.27 -1.16
CA ILE A 192 -15.63 -11.01 -1.89
C ILE A 192 -16.91 -10.36 -1.41
N VAL A 193 -16.82 -9.13 -0.91
CA VAL A 193 -17.99 -8.36 -0.48
C VAL A 193 -18.72 -7.88 -1.73
N LYS A 194 -19.86 -8.49 -2.02
CA LYS A 194 -20.74 -8.01 -3.09
C LYS A 194 -21.53 -6.82 -2.57
N PRO A 195 -21.65 -5.71 -3.34
CA PRO A 195 -22.52 -4.62 -2.94
C PRO A 195 -23.92 -5.19 -2.74
N GLU A 196 -24.52 -4.92 -1.58
CA GLU A 196 -25.94 -5.20 -1.37
C GLU A 196 -26.72 -4.41 -2.43
N VAL A 197 -27.28 -5.12 -3.39
CA VAL A 197 -28.29 -4.56 -4.27
C VAL A 197 -29.50 -4.32 -3.37
N LYS A 198 -29.67 -3.08 -2.90
CA LYS A 198 -30.97 -2.68 -2.34
C LYS A 198 -31.99 -2.97 -3.41
N PRO A 199 -33.03 -3.78 -3.14
CA PRO A 199 -34.11 -3.94 -4.08
C PRO A 199 -34.72 -2.55 -4.33
N GLU A 200 -34.66 -2.09 -5.57
CA GLU A 200 -35.45 -0.94 -5.99
C GLU A 200 -36.93 -1.24 -5.65
N PRO A 201 -37.65 -0.30 -5.02
CA PRO A 201 -39.08 -0.49 -4.80
C PRO A 201 -39.73 -0.72 -6.17
N ALA A 202 -40.39 -1.86 -6.30
CA ALA A 202 -41.19 -2.18 -7.46
C ALA A 202 -42.21 -1.06 -7.67
N ASP A 203 -42.07 -0.34 -8.78
CA ASP A 203 -43.08 0.59 -9.27
C ASP A 203 -44.38 -0.17 -9.46
N GLU A 204 -45.34 0.09 -8.59
CA GLU A 204 -46.73 -0.32 -8.77
C GLU A 204 -47.28 0.34 -10.05
N GLN A 205 -47.28 -0.42 -11.14
CA GLN A 205 -48.08 -0.09 -12.29
C GLN A 205 -49.55 -0.22 -11.89
N LYS A 206 -50.18 0.90 -11.58
CA LYS A 206 -51.65 1.02 -11.60
C LYS A 206 -52.06 1.17 -13.05
N GLU A 207 -52.59 0.09 -13.59
CA GLU A 207 -53.53 0.14 -14.70
C GLU A 207 -54.77 0.99 -14.29
N ASP A 208 -55.04 2.02 -15.05
CA ASP A 208 -56.41 2.51 -15.18
C ASP A 208 -56.69 2.78 -16.66
N ALA A 209 -57.55 1.95 -17.14
CA ALA A 209 -58.11 1.99 -18.50
C ALA A 209 -59.23 3.04 -18.59
N ALA A 210 -59.37 3.54 -19.78
CA ALA A 210 -60.56 4.12 -20.41
C ALA A 210 -60.87 5.61 -20.24
N ALA A 211 -60.77 6.38 -21.29
CA ALA A 211 -61.88 6.86 -22.12
C ALA A 211 -61.46 7.92 -23.15
N VAL A 212 -61.57 7.55 -24.34
CA VAL A 212 -62.08 8.14 -25.62
C VAL A 212 -62.62 9.59 -25.58
N LYS A 213 -62.12 10.40 -26.53
CA LYS A 213 -62.75 11.29 -27.54
C LYS A 213 -62.09 12.67 -27.62
N SER A 214 -61.50 12.93 -28.71
CA SER A 214 -61.88 13.59 -29.98
C SER A 214 -61.61 15.11 -30.03
N ALA A 215 -60.94 15.46 -31.16
CA ALA A 215 -61.02 16.67 -31.97
C ALA A 215 -60.43 18.00 -31.34
N ASP A 216 -59.68 18.85 -31.98
CA ASP A 216 -59.59 19.26 -33.39
C ASP A 216 -58.42 20.26 -33.55
N LYS A 217 -57.81 20.20 -34.72
CA LYS A 217 -57.11 21.19 -35.52
C LYS A 217 -56.68 22.56 -34.93
N LYS A 218 -55.39 22.94 -35.14
CA LYS A 218 -54.91 24.00 -36.07
C LYS A 218 -53.41 24.22 -35.87
N VAL A 219 -52.65 23.79 -36.81
CA VAL A 219 -51.87 24.49 -37.86
C VAL A 219 -51.51 25.95 -37.52
N VAL A 220 -50.24 26.26 -37.46
CA VAL A 220 -49.47 27.19 -38.29
C VAL A 220 -48.01 27.24 -37.84
N LYS A 221 -47.11 27.01 -38.76
CA LYS A 221 -45.68 27.33 -38.87
C LYS A 221 -45.57 28.79 -39.43
N PRO A 222 -44.37 29.32 -39.72
CA PRO A 222 -43.04 29.37 -39.14
C PRO A 222 -42.46 30.81 -39.09
N ALA A 223 -41.20 30.95 -38.74
CA ALA A 223 -40.17 31.87 -39.30
C ALA A 223 -39.21 32.31 -38.22
N ALA A 224 -37.99 31.97 -38.28
CA ALA A 224 -36.85 32.31 -39.15
C ALA A 224 -36.14 33.65 -38.82
N LYS A 225 -34.83 33.49 -38.71
CA LYS A 225 -33.75 34.51 -38.99
C LYS A 225 -33.41 35.47 -37.82
N LYS A 226 -32.18 35.79 -37.54
CA LYS A 226 -30.84 35.89 -38.17
C LYS A 226 -29.88 36.22 -37.06
N ALA A 227 -28.76 35.63 -36.96
CA ALA A 227 -27.45 36.04 -37.56
C ALA A 227 -26.82 37.32 -36.99
N ALA A 228 -25.67 37.16 -36.49
CA ALA A 228 -24.41 37.78 -36.92
C ALA A 228 -23.75 38.80 -36.01
N HIS A 229 -22.49 38.57 -35.94
CA HIS A 229 -21.32 39.48 -35.99
C HIS A 229 -20.81 40.00 -34.62
N SER A 230 -19.62 39.62 -34.30
CA SER A 230 -18.29 39.97 -34.83
C SER A 230 -17.52 41.01 -33.99
N LYS A 231 -16.25 40.71 -33.85
CA LYS A 231 -15.08 41.58 -33.65
C LYS A 231 -14.68 41.86 -32.16
N LYS A 232 -13.52 41.30 -31.78
CA LYS A 232 -12.10 41.71 -32.05
C LYS A 232 -11.58 42.86 -31.20
N ARG A 233 -10.38 42.57 -30.63
CA ARG A 233 -9.32 43.49 -30.12
C ARG A 233 -9.43 43.86 -28.63
N LYS A 234 -8.41 43.69 -27.84
CA LYS A 234 -6.94 43.84 -28.05
C LYS A 234 -6.22 42.85 -27.14
#